data_b3f5bf599e65968ffe59c390242fba09
#
_entry.id   b3f5bf599e65968ffe59c390242fba09
#
_cell.length_a   1.000
_cell.length_b   1.000
_cell.length_c   1.000
_cell.angle_alpha   90.00
_cell.angle_beta   90.00
_cell.angle_gamma   90.00
#
_symmetry.space_group_name_H-M   'P 1'
#
loop_
_entity.id
_entity.type
_entity.pdbx_description
1 polymer ?
#
loop_
_entity_poly.entity_id
_entity_poly.type
_entity_poly.pdbx_seq_one_letter_code
_entity_poly.pdbx_strand_id
1 'polypeptide(L)' 'MKQFYKINEISKLYNIGPDSLRYYEKLGLLAPKRGKNNYRLYTLDDLWRLNIIRDLRRLGF' A
#
# COMPACT_ATOMS: atom_id res chain seq x y z
N MET A 1 4.24 18.00 3.17
CA MET A 1 4.18 16.69 2.55
C MET A 1 3.86 15.63 3.58
N LYS A 2 2.91 14.77 3.30
CA LYS A 2 2.55 13.69 4.22
C LYS A 2 3.64 12.64 4.29
N GLN A 3 3.97 12.18 5.51
CA GLN A 3 4.92 11.09 5.70
C GLN A 3 4.21 9.74 5.77
N PHE A 4 2.93 9.74 6.16
CA PHE A 4 2.17 8.51 6.34
C PHE A 4 0.80 8.64 5.69
N TYR A 5 0.31 7.53 5.18
CA TYR A 5 -1.00 7.45 4.53
C TYR A 5 -1.79 6.30 5.14
N LYS A 6 -3.09 6.51 5.32
CA LYS A 6 -3.98 5.45 5.78
C LYS A 6 -4.39 4.57 4.60
N ILE A 7 -4.84 3.35 4.91
CA ILE A 7 -5.22 2.41 3.87
C ILE A 7 -6.31 2.97 2.94
N ASN A 8 -7.26 3.74 3.49
CA ASN A 8 -8.32 4.33 2.68
C ASN A 8 -7.76 5.34 1.68
N GLU A 9 -6.77 6.12 2.09
CA GLU A 9 -6.13 7.09 1.21
C GLU A 9 -5.39 6.41 0.07
N ILE A 10 -4.63 5.37 0.39
CA ILE A 10 -3.88 4.61 -0.61
C ILE A 10 -4.84 3.92 -1.57
N SER A 11 -5.90 3.33 -1.04
CA SER A 11 -6.89 2.65 -1.86
C SER A 11 -7.49 3.58 -2.91
N LYS A 12 -7.80 4.80 -2.52
CA LYS A 12 -8.34 5.79 -3.45
C LYS A 12 -7.31 6.28 -4.45
N LEU A 13 -6.09 6.58 -3.97
CA LEU A 13 -5.03 7.12 -4.82
C LEU A 13 -4.64 6.16 -5.95
N TYR A 14 -4.56 4.88 -5.64
CA TYR A 14 -4.10 3.87 -6.59
C TYR A 14 -5.22 3.04 -7.17
N ASN A 15 -6.46 3.32 -6.77
CA ASN A 15 -7.63 2.55 -7.20
C ASN A 15 -7.42 1.05 -6.98
N ILE A 16 -6.94 0.70 -5.80
CA ILE A 16 -6.68 -0.68 -5.40
C ILE A 16 -7.52 -0.96 -4.16
N GLY A 17 -8.26 -2.08 -4.17
CA GLY A 17 -9.09 -2.43 -3.03
C GLY A 17 -8.28 -2.69 -1.76
N PRO A 18 -8.85 -2.40 -0.57
CA PRO A 18 -8.14 -2.65 0.69
C PRO A 18 -7.71 -4.10 0.86
N ASP A 19 -8.49 -5.05 0.36
CA ASP A 19 -8.15 -6.46 0.44
C ASP A 19 -6.87 -6.78 -0.34
N SER A 20 -6.71 -6.16 -1.51
CA SER A 20 -5.48 -6.33 -2.30
C SER A 20 -4.27 -5.77 -1.56
N LEU A 21 -4.43 -4.61 -0.91
CA LEU A 21 -3.35 -4.02 -0.13
C LEU A 21 -2.93 -4.92 1.03
N ARG A 22 -3.91 -5.52 1.72
CA ARG A 22 -3.62 -6.47 2.80
C ARG A 22 -2.92 -7.71 2.28
N TYR A 23 -3.32 -8.15 1.11
CA TYR A 23 -2.70 -9.31 0.46
C TYR A 23 -1.23 -9.03 0.15
N TYR A 24 -0.93 -7.86 -0.39
CA TYR A 24 0.46 -7.47 -0.67
C TYR A 24 1.29 -7.39 0.60
N GLU A 25 0.68 -6.91 1.70
CA GLU A 25 1.35 -6.91 3.00
C GLU A 25 1.65 -8.35 3.44
N LYS A 26 0.71 -9.25 3.27
CA LYS A 26 0.87 -10.65 3.64
C LYS A 26 2.01 -11.30 2.85
N LEU A 27 2.17 -10.91 1.59
CA LEU A 27 3.26 -11.43 0.76
C LEU A 27 4.61 -10.79 1.06
N GLY A 28 4.63 -9.79 1.94
CA GLY A 28 5.87 -9.09 2.27
C GLY A 28 6.25 -8.02 1.26
N LEU A 29 5.37 -7.68 0.34
CA LEU A 29 5.63 -6.65 -0.66
C LEU A 29 5.44 -5.25 -0.09
N LEU A 30 4.60 -5.11 0.91
CA LEU A 30 4.37 -3.87 1.63
C LEU A 30 4.62 -4.12 3.11
N ALA A 31 5.13 -3.12 3.80
CA ALA A 31 5.42 -3.22 5.23
C ALA A 31 4.95 -1.95 5.95
N PRO A 32 3.65 -1.71 6.00
CA PRO A 32 3.12 -0.52 6.68
C PRO A 32 3.40 -0.60 8.16
N LYS A 33 3.63 0.56 8.77
CA LYS A 33 3.80 0.66 10.21
C LYS A 33 2.43 0.64 10.86
N ARG A 34 2.39 0.27 12.15
CA ARG A 34 1.16 0.30 12.94
C ARG A 34 1.17 1.52 13.83
N GLY A 35 0.14 2.35 13.72
CA GLY A 35 -0.06 3.50 14.59
C GLY A 35 -0.95 3.16 15.76
N LYS A 36 -1.51 4.19 16.39
CA LYS A 36 -2.46 4.01 17.48
C LYS A 36 -3.64 3.17 17.01
N ASN A 37 -4.20 2.36 17.91
CA ASN A 37 -5.32 1.47 17.61
C ASN A 37 -5.01 0.50 16.48
N ASN A 38 -3.73 0.22 16.26
CA ASN A 38 -3.29 -0.76 15.28
C ASN A 38 -3.65 -0.41 13.83
N TYR A 39 -3.85 0.87 13.52
CA TYR A 39 -4.08 1.31 12.15
C TYR A 39 -2.82 1.15 11.30
N ARG A 40 -3.01 0.76 10.05
CA ARG A 40 -1.91 0.69 9.09
C ARG A 40 -1.52 2.09 8.63
N LEU A 41 -0.23 2.37 8.66
CA LEU A 41 0.33 3.64 8.20
C LEU A 41 1.34 3.34 7.09
N TYR A 42 0.97 3.68 5.87
CA TYR A 42 1.82 3.44 4.71
C TYR A 42 2.80 4.58 4.54
N THR A 43 4.06 4.24 4.28
CA THR A 43 5.13 5.21 4.09
C THR A 43 5.34 5.50 2.60
N LEU A 44 6.21 6.46 2.30
CA LEU A 44 6.59 6.74 0.91
C LEU A 44 7.24 5.52 0.26
N ASP A 45 7.98 4.73 1.03
CA ASP A 45 8.55 3.48 0.54
C ASP A 45 7.46 2.53 0.06
N ASP A 46 6.38 2.42 0.82
CA ASP A 46 5.25 1.57 0.45
C ASP A 46 4.61 2.07 -0.84
N LEU A 47 4.47 3.39 -0.99
CA LEU A 47 3.92 3.97 -2.21
C LEU A 47 4.79 3.66 -3.41
N TRP A 48 6.10 3.75 -3.24
CA TRP A 48 7.05 3.42 -4.28
C TRP A 48 6.91 1.97 -4.72
N ARG A 49 6.79 1.07 -3.74
CA ARG A 49 6.59 -0.35 -4.03
C ARG A 49 5.25 -0.61 -4.72
N LEU A 50 4.20 0.12 -4.33
CA LEU A 50 2.90 0.01 -4.98
C LEU A 50 2.97 0.41 -6.45
N ASN A 51 3.72 1.45 -6.77
CA ASN A 51 3.91 1.84 -8.16
C ASN A 51 4.53 0.70 -8.98
N ILE A 52 5.54 0.04 -8.41
CA ILE A 52 6.19 -1.09 -9.08
C ILE A 52 5.21 -2.24 -9.25
N ILE A 53 4.46 -2.57 -8.21
CA ILE A 53 3.47 -3.66 -8.25
C ILE A 53 2.43 -3.38 -9.33
N ARG A 54 1.92 -2.15 -9.39
CA ARG A 54 0.92 -1.77 -10.37
C ARG A 54 1.46 -1.91 -11.79
N ASP A 55 2.70 -1.46 -12.01
CA ASP A 55 3.32 -1.55 -13.32
C ASP A 55 3.50 -3.01 -13.75
N LEU A 56 3.92 -3.88 -12.82
CA LEU A 56 4.07 -5.30 -13.12
C LEU A 56 2.73 -5.92 -13.48
N ARG A 57 1.66 -5.55 -12.78
CA ARG A 57 0.32 -6.07 -13.10
C ARG A 57 -0.13 -5.63 -14.48
N ARG A 58 0.18 -4.43 -14.88
CA ARG A 58 -0.15 -3.94 -16.23
C ARG A 58 0.57 -4.73 -17.30
N LEU A 59 1.73 -5.28 -16.99
CA LEU A 59 2.51 -6.11 -17.91
C LEU A 59 2.08 -7.58 -17.89
N GLY A 60 1.10 -7.93 -17.06
CA GLY A 60 0.55 -9.28 -17.01
C GLY A 60 1.19 -10.22 -16.01
N PHE A 61 1.88 -9.67 -15.01
CA PHE A 61 2.47 -10.49 -13.94
C PHE A 61 1.51 -10.70 -12.80
#